data_cd8744e5c97814e1c1e2af02bec5b844
#
_entry.id   cd8744e5c97814e1c1e2af02bec5b844
#
_cell.length_a   1.000
_cell.length_b   1.000
_cell.length_c   1.000
_cell.angle_alpha   90.00
_cell.angle_beta   90.00
_cell.angle_gamma   90.00
#
_symmetry.space_group_name_H-M   'P 1'
#
loop_
_entity.id
_entity.type
_entity.pdbx_description
1 polymer ?
#
loop_
_entity_poly.entity_id
_entity_poly.type
_entity_poly.pdbx_seq_one_letter_code
_entity_poly.pdbx_strand_id
1 'polypeptide(L)'
;MIKEIEDLTGKAKRFLRSAEILLLDGDYDSCVSRCYYGAPPHHPASPVRAYAMFFMAEATLLTKGLKASSHKGVIILFGEHFIKTGTFRKELGKILNDSYDSRQIGDYAVGFKITKEEAESRLEKARNFVTEVEQHLKEVIKK
;
A
#
# COMPACT_ATOMS: atom_id res chain seq x y z
N MET A 1 -20.43 -4.24 2.96
CA MET A 1 -19.33 -3.32 3.25
C MET A 1 -18.27 -3.94 4.16
N ILE A 2 -18.66 -4.52 5.26
CA ILE A 2 -17.69 -5.18 6.18
C ILE A 2 -16.92 -6.28 5.45
N LYS A 3 -17.61 -7.08 4.66
CA LYS A 3 -16.95 -8.14 3.90
C LYS A 3 -15.92 -7.60 2.91
N GLU A 4 -16.22 -6.50 2.23
CA GLU A 4 -15.27 -5.87 1.32
C GLU A 4 -14.02 -5.40 2.04
N ILE A 5 -14.20 -4.82 3.23
CA ILE A 5 -13.08 -4.36 4.05
C ILE A 5 -12.21 -5.55 4.48
N GLU A 6 -12.85 -6.63 4.90
CA GLU A 6 -12.12 -7.84 5.29
C GLU A 6 -11.36 -8.46 4.11
N ASP A 7 -11.97 -8.47 2.92
CA ASP A 7 -11.33 -8.99 1.72
C ASP A 7 -10.10 -8.15 1.35
N LEU A 8 -10.21 -6.84 1.41
CA LEU A 8 -9.08 -5.94 1.12
C LEU A 8 -7.96 -6.13 2.14
N THR A 9 -8.32 -6.25 3.41
CA THR A 9 -7.34 -6.49 4.47
C THR A 9 -6.62 -7.82 4.24
N GLY A 10 -7.37 -8.86 3.88
CA GLY A 10 -6.80 -10.16 3.57
C GLY A 10 -5.83 -10.11 2.40
N LYS A 11 -6.18 -9.38 1.35
CA LYS A 11 -5.29 -9.20 0.20
C LYS A 11 -4.02 -8.46 0.60
N ALA A 12 -4.15 -7.41 1.39
CA ALA A 12 -3.00 -6.64 1.85
C ALA A 12 -2.02 -7.53 2.62
N LYS A 13 -2.54 -8.36 3.51
CA LYS A 13 -1.71 -9.27 4.30
C LYS A 13 -1.02 -10.32 3.43
N ARG A 14 -1.73 -10.85 2.43
CA ARG A 14 -1.13 -11.82 1.51
C ARG A 14 0.00 -11.18 0.69
N PHE A 15 -0.18 -9.94 0.27
CA PHE A 15 0.86 -9.24 -0.49
C PHE A 15 2.08 -8.96 0.37
N LEU A 16 1.89 -8.62 1.65
CA LEU A 16 3.01 -8.45 2.57
C LEU A 16 3.76 -9.77 2.78
N ARG A 17 3.02 -10.86 2.91
CA ARG A 17 3.65 -12.18 3.06
C ARG A 17 4.46 -12.53 1.82
N SER A 18 3.92 -12.27 0.64
CA SER A 18 4.66 -12.47 -0.61
C SER A 18 5.93 -11.63 -0.64
N ALA A 19 5.84 -10.39 -0.18
CA ALA A 19 7.00 -9.49 -0.12
C ALA A 19 8.09 -10.04 0.80
N GLU A 20 7.70 -10.58 1.96
CA GLU A 20 8.64 -11.18 2.89
C GLU A 20 9.37 -12.36 2.28
N ILE A 21 8.64 -13.22 1.58
CA ILE A 21 9.22 -14.39 0.89
C ILE A 21 10.20 -13.93 -0.18
N LEU A 22 9.82 -12.93 -0.96
CA LEU A 22 10.67 -12.40 -2.02
C LEU A 22 11.94 -11.76 -1.46
N LEU A 23 11.82 -11.08 -0.32
CA LEU A 23 13.00 -10.52 0.35
C LEU A 23 13.97 -11.60 0.76
N LEU A 24 13.48 -12.68 1.35
CA LEU A 24 14.31 -13.79 1.77
C LEU A 24 14.97 -14.50 0.57
N ASP A 25 14.29 -14.52 -0.57
CA ASP A 25 14.80 -15.11 -1.80
C ASP A 25 15.82 -14.22 -2.52
N GLY A 26 15.98 -12.98 -2.06
CA GLY A 26 16.89 -12.02 -2.69
C GLY A 26 16.29 -11.27 -3.87
N ASP A 27 15.00 -11.41 -4.11
CA ASP A 27 14.31 -10.70 -5.19
C ASP A 27 13.76 -9.38 -4.66
N TYR A 28 14.66 -8.40 -4.51
CA TYR A 28 14.34 -7.13 -3.86
C TYR A 28 13.38 -6.26 -4.66
N ASP A 29 13.50 -6.27 -5.97
CA ASP A 29 12.59 -5.51 -6.85
C ASP A 29 11.15 -5.99 -6.68
N SER A 30 10.96 -7.30 -6.71
CA SER A 30 9.63 -7.88 -6.56
C SER A 30 9.07 -7.66 -5.16
N CYS A 31 9.94 -7.72 -4.13
CA CYS A 31 9.53 -7.42 -2.76
C CYS A 31 8.93 -6.01 -2.67
N VAL A 32 9.62 -5.02 -3.20
CA VAL A 32 9.14 -3.63 -3.17
C VAL A 32 7.86 -3.49 -3.97
N SER A 33 7.75 -4.16 -5.10
CA SER A 33 6.52 -4.13 -5.92
C SER A 33 5.31 -4.63 -5.15
N ARG A 34 5.48 -5.69 -4.35
CA ARG A 34 4.36 -6.22 -3.55
C ARG A 34 3.96 -5.28 -2.43
N CYS A 35 4.91 -4.53 -1.88
CA CYS A 35 4.63 -3.57 -0.80
C CYS A 35 4.02 -2.28 -1.34
N TYR A 36 4.64 -1.72 -2.37
CA TYR A 36 4.36 -0.38 -2.86
C TYR A 36 3.58 -0.38 -4.15
N TYR A 37 4.00 -1.20 -5.10
CA TYR A 37 3.40 -1.20 -6.42
C TYR A 37 3.47 -2.61 -6.99
N GLY A 38 2.32 -3.19 -7.33
CA GLY A 38 2.21 -4.60 -7.71
C GLY A 38 2.98 -5.03 -8.93
N ALA A 39 3.20 -4.11 -9.88
CA ALA A 39 3.93 -4.38 -11.10
C ALA A 39 4.41 -3.08 -11.70
N PRO A 40 5.43 -3.12 -12.59
CA PRO A 40 5.89 -1.89 -13.25
C PRO A 40 4.75 -1.18 -13.97
N PRO A 41 4.70 0.14 -13.93
CA PRO A 41 3.57 0.90 -14.49
C PRO A 41 3.37 0.69 -15.98
N HIS A 42 4.42 0.31 -16.69
CA HIS A 42 4.33 0.07 -18.13
C HIS A 42 4.09 -1.40 -18.48
N HIS A 43 3.94 -2.28 -17.51
CA HIS A 43 3.69 -3.70 -17.76
C HIS A 43 2.24 -3.89 -18.19
N PRO A 44 1.98 -4.42 -19.39
CA PRO A 44 0.63 -4.48 -19.94
C PRO A 44 -0.34 -5.35 -19.14
N ALA A 45 0.19 -6.32 -18.40
CA ALA A 45 -0.65 -7.18 -17.57
C ALA A 45 -0.72 -6.70 -16.12
N SER A 46 -0.19 -5.53 -15.83
CA SER A 46 -0.19 -5.01 -14.48
C SER A 46 -1.60 -4.74 -13.98
N PRO A 47 -2.09 -5.50 -13.00
CA PRO A 47 -3.31 -5.09 -12.34
C PRO A 47 -2.96 -3.87 -11.51
N VAL A 48 -3.50 -2.77 -11.91
CA VAL A 48 -3.20 -1.44 -11.40
C VAL A 48 -3.40 -1.30 -9.89
N ARG A 49 -3.79 -2.36 -9.18
CA ARG A 49 -4.17 -2.26 -7.77
C ARG A 49 -3.57 -3.33 -6.88
N ALA A 50 -2.42 -3.84 -7.26
CA ALA A 50 -1.87 -5.01 -6.59
C ALA A 50 -0.81 -4.67 -5.55
N TYR A 51 -1.09 -3.75 -4.64
CA TYR A 51 -0.14 -3.46 -3.57
C TYR A 51 -0.83 -3.27 -2.22
N ALA A 52 -0.13 -3.77 -1.19
CA ALA A 52 -0.69 -3.91 0.15
C ALA A 52 -1.20 -2.61 0.75
N MET A 53 -0.44 -1.54 0.64
CA MET A 53 -0.84 -0.28 1.25
C MET A 53 -2.09 0.32 0.62
N PHE A 54 -2.23 0.20 -0.69
CA PHE A 54 -3.42 0.72 -1.37
C PHE A 54 -4.67 -0.07 -1.04
N PHE A 55 -4.57 -1.38 -0.88
CA PHE A 55 -5.71 -2.17 -0.41
C PHE A 55 -6.21 -1.68 0.94
N MET A 56 -5.28 -1.36 1.85
CA MET A 56 -5.65 -0.86 3.17
C MET A 56 -6.24 0.56 3.10
N ALA A 57 -5.68 1.42 2.25
CA ALA A 57 -6.23 2.75 2.06
C ALA A 57 -7.65 2.69 1.49
N GLU A 58 -7.87 1.83 0.50
CA GLU A 58 -9.20 1.62 -0.06
C GLU A 58 -10.19 1.12 0.99
N ALA A 59 -9.76 0.18 1.83
CA ALA A 59 -10.60 -0.33 2.92
C ALA A 59 -11.01 0.80 3.86
N THR A 60 -10.08 1.69 4.16
CA THR A 60 -10.36 2.83 5.04
C THR A 60 -11.40 3.77 4.43
N LEU A 61 -11.28 4.04 3.13
CA LEU A 61 -12.24 4.89 2.43
C LEU A 61 -13.65 4.30 2.49
N LEU A 62 -13.76 2.98 2.41
CA LEU A 62 -15.06 2.32 2.49
C LEU A 62 -15.77 2.56 3.82
N THR A 63 -15.04 2.78 4.91
CA THR A 63 -15.67 3.07 6.21
C THR A 63 -16.44 4.38 6.20
N LYS A 64 -16.12 5.27 5.27
CA LYS A 64 -16.83 6.54 5.09
C LYS A 64 -17.69 6.56 3.82
N GLY A 65 -17.88 5.40 3.21
CA GLY A 65 -18.67 5.31 1.98
C GLY A 65 -17.99 5.92 0.77
N LEU A 66 -16.67 6.05 0.82
CA LEU A 66 -15.90 6.68 -0.26
C LEU A 66 -15.23 5.65 -1.14
N LYS A 67 -15.19 5.94 -2.43
CA LYS A 67 -14.47 5.15 -3.43
C LYS A 67 -13.76 6.09 -4.37
N ALA A 68 -12.62 5.64 -4.88
CA ALA A 68 -11.89 6.38 -5.89
C ALA A 68 -11.57 5.43 -7.06
N SER A 69 -11.63 5.95 -8.27
CA SER A 69 -11.38 5.17 -9.48
C SER A 69 -9.91 5.13 -9.87
N SER A 70 -9.07 5.91 -9.22
CA SER A 70 -7.64 5.98 -9.51
C SER A 70 -6.83 5.95 -8.23
N HIS A 71 -5.57 5.55 -8.34
CA HIS A 71 -4.66 5.56 -7.19
C HIS A 71 -4.44 6.98 -6.66
N LYS A 72 -4.32 7.93 -7.58
CA LYS A 72 -4.19 9.33 -7.18
C LYS A 72 -5.41 9.78 -6.39
N GLY A 73 -6.60 9.36 -6.80
CA GLY A 73 -7.83 9.65 -6.07
C GLY A 73 -7.83 9.04 -4.68
N VAL A 74 -7.33 7.81 -4.54
CA VAL A 74 -7.21 7.16 -3.24
C VAL A 74 -6.29 7.97 -2.32
N ILE A 75 -5.15 8.41 -2.83
CA ILE A 75 -4.19 9.21 -2.05
C ILE A 75 -4.82 10.52 -1.59
N ILE A 76 -5.51 11.21 -2.49
CA ILE A 76 -6.15 12.49 -2.17
C ILE A 76 -7.22 12.31 -1.10
N LEU A 77 -8.11 11.35 -1.28
CA LEU A 77 -9.20 11.11 -0.32
C LEU A 77 -8.66 10.64 1.02
N PHE A 78 -7.66 9.78 1.02
CA PHE A 78 -7.03 9.32 2.25
C PHE A 78 -6.42 10.51 3.01
N GLY A 79 -5.73 11.39 2.30
CA GLY A 79 -5.16 12.59 2.89
C GLY A 79 -6.22 13.51 3.51
N GLU A 80 -7.30 13.75 2.77
CA GLU A 80 -8.35 14.67 3.23
C GLU A 80 -9.14 14.12 4.42
N HIS A 81 -9.47 12.84 4.39
CA HIS A 81 -10.41 12.27 5.36
C HIS A 81 -9.74 11.54 6.53
N PHE A 82 -8.45 11.24 6.44
CA PHE A 82 -7.78 10.47 7.48
C PHE A 82 -6.50 11.09 7.99
N ILE A 83 -5.81 11.91 7.18
CA ILE A 83 -4.59 12.58 7.62
C ILE A 83 -4.90 13.98 8.17
N LYS A 84 -5.62 14.80 7.40
CA LYS A 84 -5.99 16.15 7.84
C LYS A 84 -6.86 16.13 9.09
N THR A 85 -7.66 15.09 9.25
CA THR A 85 -8.54 14.95 10.41
C THR A 85 -7.80 14.46 11.66
N GLY A 86 -6.55 14.08 11.51
CA GLY A 86 -5.76 13.56 12.63
C GLY A 86 -6.04 12.10 12.96
N THR A 87 -6.81 11.39 12.14
CA THR A 87 -7.11 9.98 12.36
C THR A 87 -5.83 9.15 12.30
N PHE A 88 -4.97 9.43 11.33
CA PHE A 88 -3.65 8.80 11.21
C PHE A 88 -2.57 9.88 11.22
N ARG A 89 -1.37 9.50 11.65
CA ARG A 89 -0.22 10.40 11.66
C ARG A 89 0.19 10.77 10.22
N LYS A 90 0.79 11.92 10.08
CA LYS A 90 1.19 12.47 8.77
C LYS A 90 2.08 11.53 7.97
N GLU A 91 2.92 10.77 8.65
CA GLU A 91 3.87 9.84 8.03
C GLU A 91 3.17 8.80 7.17
N LEU A 92 1.96 8.36 7.56
CA LEU A 92 1.21 7.40 6.77
C LEU A 92 0.80 7.97 5.42
N GLY A 93 0.38 9.23 5.40
CA GLY A 93 0.06 9.90 4.14
C GLY A 93 1.27 10.03 3.24
N LYS A 94 2.41 10.38 3.83
CA LYS A 94 3.65 10.50 3.09
C LYS A 94 4.10 9.16 2.51
N ILE A 95 4.04 8.10 3.32
CA ILE A 95 4.40 6.76 2.86
C ILE A 95 3.54 6.34 1.67
N LEU A 96 2.24 6.55 1.76
CA LEU A 96 1.31 6.19 0.69
C LEU A 96 1.60 7.00 -0.58
N ASN A 97 1.83 8.31 -0.43
CA ASN A 97 2.14 9.17 -1.56
C ASN A 97 3.47 8.78 -2.22
N ASP A 98 4.50 8.52 -1.40
CA ASP A 98 5.81 8.12 -1.91
C ASP A 98 5.73 6.79 -2.65
N SER A 99 4.86 5.89 -2.21
CA SER A 99 4.70 4.60 -2.86
C SER A 99 4.14 4.72 -4.28
N TYR A 100 3.46 5.81 -4.55
CA TYR A 100 2.87 6.08 -5.86
C TYR A 100 3.74 6.99 -6.73
N ASP A 101 4.85 7.48 -6.24
CA ASP A 101 5.69 8.40 -6.98
C ASP A 101 6.21 7.72 -8.26
N SER A 102 5.73 8.19 -9.40
CA SER A 102 6.04 7.60 -10.70
C SER A 102 7.53 7.65 -11.04
N ARG A 103 8.26 8.60 -10.48
CA ARG A 103 9.71 8.69 -10.71
C ARG A 103 10.44 7.55 -10.04
N GLN A 104 10.07 7.24 -8.80
CA GLN A 104 10.65 6.11 -8.08
C GLN A 104 10.34 4.79 -8.79
N ILE A 105 9.09 4.63 -9.21
CA ILE A 105 8.66 3.44 -9.93
C ILE A 105 9.40 3.31 -11.26
N GLY A 106 9.58 4.43 -11.97
CA GLY A 106 10.31 4.46 -13.22
C GLY A 106 11.77 4.03 -13.07
N ASP A 107 12.42 4.48 -12.00
CA ASP A 107 13.80 4.08 -11.71
C ASP A 107 13.90 2.57 -11.51
N TYR A 108 12.97 1.97 -10.80
CA TYR A 108 12.96 0.53 -10.59
C TYR A 108 12.67 -0.23 -11.88
N ALA A 109 11.81 0.32 -12.74
CA ALA A 109 11.40 -0.32 -13.97
C ALA A 109 12.49 -0.38 -15.03
N VAL A 110 13.45 0.54 -15.00
CA VAL A 110 14.51 0.60 -16.03
C VAL A 110 15.83 -0.02 -15.56
N GLY A 111 15.77 -1.01 -14.71
CA GLY A 111 16.95 -1.77 -14.30
C GLY A 111 17.73 -1.18 -13.15
N PHE A 112 17.15 -0.25 -12.45
CA PHE A 112 17.73 0.28 -11.24
C PHE A 112 17.72 -0.81 -10.17
N LYS A 113 18.88 -1.08 -9.59
CA LYS A 113 18.97 -2.16 -8.60
C LYS A 113 18.60 -1.67 -7.21
N ILE A 114 17.60 -2.31 -6.63
CA ILE A 114 17.21 -2.04 -5.26
C ILE A 114 18.09 -2.87 -4.33
N THR A 115 18.67 -2.23 -3.32
CA THR A 115 19.51 -2.93 -2.35
C THR A 115 18.63 -3.68 -1.36
N LYS A 116 19.25 -4.65 -0.67
CA LYS A 116 18.57 -5.38 0.40
C LYS A 116 18.08 -4.45 1.50
N GLU A 117 18.92 -3.50 1.90
CA GLU A 117 18.59 -2.53 2.94
C GLU A 117 17.40 -1.67 2.56
N GLU A 118 17.35 -1.25 1.29
CA GLU A 118 16.25 -0.46 0.78
C GLU A 118 14.95 -1.26 0.77
N ALA A 119 15.02 -2.52 0.32
CA ALA A 119 13.85 -3.40 0.31
C ALA A 119 13.34 -3.66 1.73
N GLU A 120 14.24 -3.90 2.68
CA GLU A 120 13.88 -4.09 4.08
C GLU A 120 13.19 -2.85 4.65
N SER A 121 13.73 -1.68 4.37
CA SER A 121 13.15 -0.42 4.84
C SER A 121 11.74 -0.21 4.30
N ARG A 122 11.55 -0.46 3.02
CA ARG A 122 10.24 -0.27 2.39
C ARG A 122 9.22 -1.29 2.87
N LEU A 123 9.66 -2.53 3.09
CA LEU A 123 8.79 -3.56 3.65
C LEU A 123 8.36 -3.19 5.06
N GLU A 124 9.27 -2.68 5.88
CA GLU A 124 8.96 -2.26 7.25
C GLU A 124 7.93 -1.13 7.25
N LYS A 125 8.10 -0.14 6.37
CA LYS A 125 7.13 0.95 6.25
C LYS A 125 5.75 0.43 5.83
N ALA A 126 5.72 -0.52 4.91
CA ALA A 126 4.46 -1.12 4.47
C ALA A 126 3.79 -1.90 5.61
N ARG A 127 4.56 -2.66 6.38
CA ARG A 127 4.03 -3.39 7.53
C ARG A 127 3.42 -2.42 8.55
N ASN A 128 4.13 -1.36 8.84
CA ASN A 128 3.65 -0.37 9.80
C ASN A 128 2.36 0.28 9.32
N PHE A 129 2.31 0.64 8.04
CA PHE A 129 1.11 1.20 7.45
C PHE A 129 -0.08 0.25 7.59
N VAL A 130 0.11 -1.01 7.18
CA VAL A 130 -0.97 -2.01 7.22
C VAL A 130 -1.41 -2.26 8.66
N THR A 131 -0.46 -2.38 9.59
CA THR A 131 -0.78 -2.64 11.00
C THR A 131 -1.57 -1.49 11.62
N GLU A 132 -1.14 -0.26 11.42
CA GLU A 132 -1.82 0.91 11.98
C GLU A 132 -3.23 1.08 11.39
N VAL A 133 -3.36 0.88 10.08
CA VAL A 133 -4.65 1.00 9.43
C VAL A 133 -5.58 -0.14 9.86
N GLU A 134 -5.07 -1.36 9.95
CA GLU A 134 -5.86 -2.49 10.40
C GLU A 134 -6.38 -2.28 11.82
N GLN A 135 -5.56 -1.74 12.70
CA GLN A 135 -5.97 -1.45 14.06
C GLN A 135 -7.15 -0.49 14.09
N HIS A 136 -7.08 0.57 13.28
CA HIS A 136 -8.18 1.52 13.16
C HIS A 136 -9.45 0.85 12.61
N LEU A 137 -9.31 0.03 11.59
CA LEU A 137 -10.45 -0.67 10.98
C LEU A 137 -11.16 -1.58 11.99
N LYS A 138 -10.40 -2.27 12.82
CA LYS A 138 -10.97 -3.13 13.88
C LYS A 138 -11.78 -2.31 14.85
N GLU A 139 -11.30 -1.15 15.23
CA GLU A 139 -12.02 -0.28 16.16
C GLU A 139 -13.31 0.26 15.56
N VAL A 140 -13.26 0.66 14.29
CA VAL A 140 -14.44 1.19 13.60
C VAL A 140 -15.50 0.12 13.39
N ILE A 141 -15.09 -1.08 13.00
CA ILE A 141 -16.01 -2.18 12.74
C ILE A 141 -16.71 -2.65 14.01
N LYS A 142 -16.05 -2.60 15.15
CA LYS A 142 -16.64 -3.02 16.44
C LYS A 142 -17.77 -2.11 16.90
N LYS A 143 -17.81 -0.90 16.39
CA LYS A 143 -18.88 0.03 16.72
C LYS A 143 -20.06 -0.14 15.79
#